data_ba2f7dfc195ad0c73d67407e9225d9a6
#
_entry.id   ba2f7dfc195ad0c73d67407e9225d9a6
#
_cell.length_a   1.000
_cell.length_b   1.000
_cell.length_c   1.000
_cell.angle_alpha   90.00
_cell.angle_beta   90.00
_cell.angle_gamma   90.00
#
_symmetry.space_group_name_H-M   'P 1'
#
loop_
_entity.id
_entity.type
_entity.pdbx_description
1 polymer ?
#
loop_
_entity_poly.entity_id
_entity_poly.type
_entity_poly.pdbx_seq_one_letter_code
_entity_poly.pdbx_strand_id
1 'polypeptide(L)'
;MKNILKKQIYWRIPLAFSLLTSSCSDYLDKLPENTVEVEGIDYTNKSNMYMPVSGVYATARGYLGSWSSYGCIIVRGDDVNKGGSPTDQIEYEYASKFQYDRLTTFWALSGLWGNCYYVVSTSNSALESLENYAKHLTSESDKQLNAQYAAEVRFFRAYAYFQLVNLFGDVPLLLDNQELNVFKNTKEDVKKYIYDELDYCIANLPAIRPNESEHPGAVTKYTAEMLKAKQKMYDNEWDEVLALTEDIVNSGKFELYNDFYELFKIPGKLCNESLLEYQFTDFGNGSGDIVSSDNWFAFQGPRGEAPISGWAFIEPTEKIRNLFSKRGESVRAETTFLMTDATTRDGDYIPVAQPGEPTAYNGKAYTPANQMTPGRTGYGDNNNIRVFRYADVLLMNAEAKVRKGQNGDAPLNLVRERAGLAPIANATLDQILEERQVELALEWGERFFDLVRTDRATQELPGFVKGESEYYPIPQDQIDLNPNLEAEPVPFEPEVTE
;
A
#
# COMPACT_ATOMS: atom_id res chain seq x y z
N MET A 1 -17.39 -74.49 -47.24
CA MET A 1 -17.34 -75.57 -46.25
C MET A 1 -16.76 -74.94 -44.97
N LYS A 2 -17.56 -74.35 -44.18
CA LYS A 2 -18.39 -74.87 -43.05
C LYS A 2 -17.57 -75.52 -41.94
N ASN A 3 -17.60 -74.70 -40.84
CA ASN A 3 -17.58 -75.22 -39.44
C ASN A 3 -16.35 -76.03 -38.97
N ILE A 4 -15.68 -75.43 -38.04
CA ILE A 4 -15.40 -76.02 -36.69
C ILE A 4 -14.39 -75.03 -36.05
N LEU A 5 -14.85 -74.37 -34.99
CA LEU A 5 -14.03 -73.93 -33.86
C LEU A 5 -14.82 -72.90 -33.03
N LYS A 6 -15.87 -73.39 -32.43
CA LYS A 6 -16.43 -72.83 -31.20
C LYS A 6 -16.12 -73.79 -30.09
N LYS A 7 -15.30 -73.35 -29.14
CA LYS A 7 -15.18 -73.78 -27.74
C LYS A 7 -13.71 -73.77 -27.31
N GLN A 8 -13.31 -72.66 -26.69
CA GLN A 8 -12.33 -72.63 -25.59
C GLN A 8 -11.86 -71.18 -25.38
N ILE A 9 -12.74 -70.30 -24.93
CA ILE A 9 -12.38 -69.00 -24.34
C ILE A 9 -13.41 -68.67 -23.26
N TYR A 10 -13.39 -69.36 -22.16
CA TYR A 10 -14.12 -69.03 -20.95
C TYR A 10 -13.47 -69.59 -19.71
N TRP A 11 -12.19 -69.30 -19.45
CA TRP A 11 -11.61 -69.63 -18.13
C TRP A 11 -10.26 -69.01 -17.85
N ARG A 12 -10.09 -67.69 -18.17
CA ARG A 12 -8.91 -66.91 -17.73
C ARG A 12 -9.17 -65.46 -17.43
N ILE A 13 -10.33 -65.08 -16.91
CA ILE A 13 -10.61 -63.71 -16.49
C ILE A 13 -11.32 -63.72 -15.13
N PRO A 14 -10.68 -64.15 -14.04
CA PRO A 14 -10.90 -63.51 -12.76
C PRO A 14 -9.63 -63.29 -11.92
N LEU A 15 -8.43 -63.30 -12.49
CA LEU A 15 -7.21 -63.06 -11.68
C LEU A 15 -6.49 -61.75 -12.01
N ALA A 16 -7.03 -60.90 -12.88
CA ALA A 16 -6.46 -59.58 -13.23
C ALA A 16 -7.18 -58.40 -12.60
N PHE A 17 -8.22 -58.61 -11.76
CA PHE A 17 -9.02 -57.55 -11.17
C PHE A 17 -8.79 -57.34 -9.66
N SER A 18 -7.87 -58.10 -9.04
CA SER A 18 -7.58 -57.98 -7.59
C SER A 18 -6.22 -57.33 -7.28
N LEU A 19 -5.56 -56.69 -8.26
CA LEU A 19 -4.26 -56.04 -8.07
C LEU A 19 -4.29 -54.50 -8.34
N LEU A 20 -5.47 -53.88 -8.43
CA LEU A 20 -5.60 -52.43 -8.65
C LEU A 20 -6.24 -51.69 -7.47
N THR A 21 -6.29 -52.25 -6.26
CA THR A 21 -6.80 -51.57 -5.06
C THR A 21 -5.76 -51.33 -3.97
N SER A 22 -4.46 -51.40 -4.28
CA SER A 22 -3.45 -50.72 -3.46
C SER A 22 -3.21 -49.35 -4.04
N SER A 23 -4.22 -48.49 -3.95
CA SER A 23 -4.06 -47.04 -4.12
C SER A 23 -3.18 -46.56 -2.97
N CYS A 24 -2.01 -46.07 -3.29
CA CYS A 24 -1.15 -45.37 -2.34
C CYS A 24 -1.93 -44.14 -1.81
N SER A 25 -2.61 -44.30 -0.66
CA SER A 25 -3.17 -43.15 0.11
C SER A 25 -2.06 -42.20 0.56
N ASP A 26 -0.86 -42.73 0.78
CA ASP A 26 0.29 -41.95 1.30
C ASP A 26 0.88 -40.92 0.32
N TYR A 27 0.45 -40.91 -0.96
CA TYR A 27 0.94 -39.90 -1.91
C TYR A 27 0.02 -38.69 -2.03
N LEU A 28 -1.22 -38.82 -1.59
CA LEU A 28 -2.21 -37.73 -1.57
C LEU A 28 -2.22 -36.94 -0.24
N ASP A 29 -1.67 -37.56 0.82
CA ASP A 29 -1.55 -36.96 2.15
C ASP A 29 -0.22 -36.24 2.41
N LYS A 30 0.65 -36.14 1.40
CA LYS A 30 1.85 -35.29 1.51
C LYS A 30 1.46 -33.83 1.37
N LEU A 31 1.56 -33.12 2.49
CA LEU A 31 1.56 -31.68 2.47
C LEU A 31 2.65 -31.14 1.52
N PRO A 32 2.44 -30.04 0.81
CA PRO A 32 3.49 -29.42 0.01
C PRO A 32 4.76 -29.23 0.86
N GLU A 33 5.92 -29.56 0.32
CA GLU A 33 7.21 -29.57 1.05
C GLU A 33 7.59 -28.22 1.70
N ASN A 34 6.83 -27.16 1.46
CA ASN A 34 7.02 -25.82 2.02
C ASN A 34 5.89 -25.37 2.98
N THR A 35 5.01 -26.27 3.42
CA THR A 35 4.02 -25.95 4.46
C THR A 35 4.51 -26.46 5.81
N VAL A 36 4.70 -25.55 6.76
CA VAL A 36 4.90 -25.91 8.17
C VAL A 36 3.51 -26.19 8.74
N GLU A 37 3.26 -27.42 9.21
CA GLU A 37 2.06 -27.71 9.98
C GLU A 37 2.06 -26.83 11.24
N VAL A 38 0.92 -26.18 11.53
CA VAL A 38 0.75 -25.39 12.76
C VAL A 38 1.08 -26.23 14.00
N GLU A 39 0.81 -27.53 13.97
CA GLU A 39 1.15 -28.50 15.01
C GLU A 39 2.68 -28.74 15.16
N GLY A 40 3.49 -28.32 14.15
CA GLY A 40 4.96 -28.46 14.17
C GLY A 40 5.71 -27.24 14.68
N ILE A 41 5.03 -26.14 15.03
CA ILE A 41 5.69 -24.92 15.52
C ILE A 41 6.02 -25.08 17.00
N ASP A 42 7.31 -24.98 17.33
CA ASP A 42 7.76 -24.93 18.74
C ASP A 42 7.62 -23.53 19.33
N TYR A 43 6.47 -23.25 19.94
CA TYR A 43 6.19 -21.96 20.60
C TYR A 43 7.01 -21.72 21.88
N THR A 44 7.77 -22.71 22.38
CA THR A 44 8.71 -22.52 23.48
C THR A 44 10.02 -21.88 23.01
N ASN A 45 10.33 -21.95 21.71
CA ASN A 45 11.53 -21.37 21.12
C ASN A 45 11.29 -19.92 20.69
N LYS A 46 11.47 -18.98 21.63
CA LYS A 46 11.28 -17.56 21.41
C LYS A 46 12.13 -16.93 20.31
N SER A 47 13.23 -17.59 19.87
CA SER A 47 14.04 -17.07 18.74
C SER A 47 13.29 -17.04 17.40
N ASN A 48 12.20 -17.80 17.30
CA ASN A 48 11.35 -17.84 16.13
C ASN A 48 10.14 -16.88 16.19
N MET A 49 10.00 -16.14 17.29
CA MET A 49 8.84 -15.27 17.55
C MET A 49 8.68 -14.13 16.51
N TYR A 50 9.76 -13.71 15.85
CA TYR A 50 9.70 -12.72 14.78
C TYR A 50 9.26 -13.27 13.42
N MET A 51 9.27 -14.60 13.21
CA MET A 51 8.92 -15.19 11.91
C MET A 51 7.51 -14.80 11.41
N PRO A 52 6.43 -14.93 12.21
CA PRO A 52 5.10 -14.51 11.77
C PRO A 52 5.04 -13.00 11.46
N VAL A 53 5.77 -12.18 12.20
CA VAL A 53 5.85 -10.72 11.96
C VAL A 53 6.49 -10.42 10.60
N SER A 54 7.64 -11.04 10.30
CA SER A 54 8.31 -10.87 9.01
C SER A 54 7.43 -11.32 7.83
N GLY A 55 6.59 -12.34 8.04
CA GLY A 55 5.57 -12.78 7.08
C GLY A 55 4.56 -11.67 6.76
N VAL A 56 4.10 -10.94 7.77
CA VAL A 56 3.18 -9.80 7.58
C VAL A 56 3.85 -8.64 6.81
N TYR A 57 5.11 -8.32 7.11
CA TYR A 57 5.86 -7.32 6.33
C TYR A 57 5.99 -7.71 4.86
N ALA A 58 6.32 -8.98 4.59
CA ALA A 58 6.43 -9.49 3.23
C ALA A 58 5.08 -9.42 2.48
N THR A 59 3.99 -9.79 3.16
CA THR A 59 2.63 -9.72 2.64
C THR A 59 2.22 -8.26 2.38
N ALA A 60 2.37 -7.37 3.35
CA ALA A 60 2.02 -5.96 3.21
C ALA A 60 2.79 -5.31 2.04
N ARG A 61 4.10 -5.54 1.94
CA ARG A 61 4.90 -5.07 0.82
C ARG A 61 4.38 -5.55 -0.54
N GLY A 62 4.07 -6.84 -0.68
CA GLY A 62 3.64 -7.43 -1.95
C GLY A 62 2.23 -7.02 -2.36
N TYR A 63 1.32 -6.87 -1.41
CA TYR A 63 -0.10 -6.66 -1.66
C TYR A 63 -0.54 -5.20 -1.54
N LEU A 64 -0.20 -4.51 -0.45
CA LEU A 64 -0.53 -3.08 -0.30
C LEU A 64 0.38 -2.20 -1.16
N GLY A 65 1.60 -2.63 -1.43
CA GLY A 65 2.53 -1.99 -2.38
C GLY A 65 2.29 -2.34 -3.85
N SER A 66 1.22 -3.05 -4.19
CA SER A 66 0.93 -3.49 -5.56
C SER A 66 0.67 -2.30 -6.50
N TRP A 67 1.31 -2.33 -7.67
CA TRP A 67 1.13 -1.32 -8.72
C TRP A 67 -0.32 -1.23 -9.21
N SER A 68 -1.05 -2.36 -9.28
CA SER A 68 -2.44 -2.38 -9.74
C SER A 68 -3.38 -1.73 -8.73
N SER A 69 -3.16 -1.95 -7.43
CA SER A 69 -3.87 -1.27 -6.35
C SER A 69 -3.60 0.24 -6.36
N TYR A 70 -2.34 0.61 -6.49
CA TYR A 70 -1.94 2.02 -6.63
C TYR A 70 -2.63 2.71 -7.81
N GLY A 71 -2.72 2.05 -8.97
CA GLY A 71 -3.43 2.57 -10.14
C GLY A 71 -4.87 2.95 -9.81
N CYS A 72 -5.62 2.08 -9.11
CA CYS A 72 -6.98 2.38 -8.67
C CYS A 72 -7.05 3.57 -7.69
N ILE A 73 -6.04 3.75 -6.83
CA ILE A 73 -6.04 4.84 -5.85
C ILE A 73 -5.77 6.18 -6.52
N ILE A 74 -4.70 6.29 -7.31
CA ILE A 74 -4.19 7.57 -7.78
C ILE A 74 -5.02 8.20 -8.90
N VAL A 75 -5.65 7.39 -9.77
CA VAL A 75 -6.38 7.92 -10.95
C VAL A 75 -7.65 8.69 -10.60
N ARG A 76 -8.12 8.64 -9.36
CA ARG A 76 -9.30 9.40 -8.92
C ARG A 76 -9.04 10.88 -8.68
N GLY A 77 -7.76 11.29 -8.56
CA GLY A 77 -7.36 12.70 -8.49
C GLY A 77 -7.31 13.37 -9.86
N ASP A 78 -7.05 14.69 -9.86
CA ASP A 78 -6.88 15.50 -11.08
C ASP A 78 -5.40 15.76 -11.44
N ASP A 79 -4.49 15.11 -10.72
CA ASP A 79 -3.05 15.24 -10.92
C ASP A 79 -2.52 14.31 -12.02
N VAL A 80 -3.24 13.21 -12.32
CA VAL A 80 -2.82 12.20 -13.30
C VAL A 80 -3.93 11.79 -14.25
N ASN A 81 -3.52 11.43 -15.47
CA ASN A 81 -4.31 10.64 -16.42
C ASN A 81 -3.91 9.18 -16.32
N LYS A 82 -4.74 8.27 -16.85
CA LYS A 82 -4.43 6.85 -16.95
C LYS A 82 -3.08 6.58 -17.62
N GLY A 83 -2.73 7.31 -18.68
CA GLY A 83 -1.58 7.01 -19.51
C GLY A 83 -1.71 5.68 -20.26
N GLY A 84 -0.59 5.04 -20.59
CA GLY A 84 -0.57 3.77 -21.30
C GLY A 84 -1.12 3.85 -22.74
N SER A 85 -1.45 2.70 -23.35
CA SER A 85 -2.16 2.67 -24.62
C SER A 85 -3.65 2.98 -24.40
N PRO A 86 -4.35 3.59 -25.37
CA PRO A 86 -5.74 4.02 -25.17
C PRO A 86 -6.71 2.93 -24.72
N THR A 87 -6.51 1.70 -25.19
CA THR A 87 -7.39 0.56 -24.87
C THR A 87 -6.85 -0.36 -23.77
N ASP A 88 -5.60 -0.15 -23.33
CA ASP A 88 -4.98 -0.97 -22.31
C ASP A 88 -5.48 -0.51 -20.93
N GLN A 89 -6.01 -1.44 -20.13
CA GLN A 89 -6.58 -1.17 -18.80
C GLN A 89 -7.48 0.07 -18.80
N ILE A 90 -8.43 0.12 -19.75
CA ILE A 90 -9.35 1.26 -19.96
C ILE A 90 -10.15 1.57 -18.68
N GLU A 91 -10.29 0.60 -17.80
CA GLU A 91 -11.02 0.69 -16.53
C GLU A 91 -10.40 1.75 -15.59
N TYR A 92 -9.09 1.98 -15.63
CA TYR A 92 -8.49 3.10 -14.89
C TYR A 92 -9.00 4.47 -15.39
N GLU A 93 -9.32 4.59 -16.69
CA GLU A 93 -9.96 5.80 -17.21
C GLU A 93 -11.42 5.91 -16.76
N TYR A 94 -12.15 4.79 -16.68
CA TYR A 94 -13.50 4.77 -16.10
C TYR A 94 -13.47 5.16 -14.62
N ALA A 95 -12.50 4.68 -13.86
CA ALA A 95 -12.30 5.06 -12.47
C ALA A 95 -12.03 6.56 -12.30
N SER A 96 -11.18 7.15 -13.14
CA SER A 96 -10.89 8.60 -13.11
C SER A 96 -12.09 9.48 -13.50
N LYS A 97 -13.08 8.92 -14.19
CA LYS A 97 -14.32 9.58 -14.62
C LYS A 97 -15.52 9.22 -13.74
N PHE A 98 -15.30 8.49 -12.65
CA PHE A 98 -16.33 8.02 -11.71
C PHE A 98 -17.44 7.18 -12.38
N GLN A 99 -17.12 6.47 -13.47
CA GLN A 99 -18.02 5.55 -14.18
C GLN A 99 -17.93 4.15 -13.55
N TYR A 100 -18.32 4.06 -12.28
CA TYR A 100 -18.09 2.87 -11.45
C TYR A 100 -18.94 1.67 -11.87
N ASP A 101 -20.04 1.88 -12.56
CA ASP A 101 -20.85 0.83 -13.21
C ASP A 101 -20.04 0.00 -14.22
N ARG A 102 -18.94 0.54 -14.75
CA ARG A 102 -18.02 -0.13 -15.68
C ARG A 102 -16.88 -0.87 -15.02
N LEU A 103 -16.78 -0.87 -13.70
CA LEU A 103 -15.66 -1.46 -12.93
C LEU A 103 -16.02 -2.80 -12.29
N THR A 104 -17.23 -3.28 -12.40
CA THR A 104 -17.75 -4.46 -11.68
C THR A 104 -16.92 -5.74 -11.90
N THR A 105 -16.27 -5.87 -13.05
CA THR A 105 -15.40 -7.01 -13.38
C THR A 105 -13.93 -6.61 -13.55
N PHE A 106 -13.55 -5.44 -13.08
CA PHE A 106 -12.17 -4.97 -13.21
C PHE A 106 -11.26 -5.70 -12.23
N TRP A 107 -10.37 -6.51 -12.77
CA TRP A 107 -9.50 -7.38 -11.99
C TRP A 107 -8.62 -6.63 -10.97
N ALA A 108 -8.18 -5.39 -11.30
CA ALA A 108 -7.34 -4.60 -10.40
C ALA A 108 -8.15 -4.05 -9.20
N LEU A 109 -9.45 -3.78 -9.38
CA LEU A 109 -10.33 -3.39 -8.27
C LEU A 109 -10.63 -4.59 -7.36
N SER A 110 -10.90 -5.77 -7.93
CA SER A 110 -11.00 -7.03 -7.17
C SER A 110 -9.69 -7.35 -6.45
N GLY A 111 -8.55 -7.11 -7.13
CA GLY A 111 -7.23 -7.24 -6.53
C GLY A 111 -7.02 -6.29 -5.35
N LEU A 112 -7.41 -5.02 -5.48
CA LEU A 112 -7.29 -4.04 -4.39
C LEU A 112 -8.04 -4.47 -3.13
N TRP A 113 -9.29 -4.93 -3.27
CA TRP A 113 -10.08 -5.51 -2.18
C TRP A 113 -9.40 -6.75 -1.59
N GLY A 114 -9.12 -7.74 -2.44
CA GLY A 114 -8.52 -9.01 -2.02
C GLY A 114 -7.14 -8.83 -1.36
N ASN A 115 -6.30 -7.93 -1.86
CA ASN A 115 -4.99 -7.63 -1.31
C ASN A 115 -5.08 -7.11 0.14
N CYS A 116 -6.03 -6.21 0.42
CA CYS A 116 -6.25 -5.72 1.78
C CYS A 116 -6.68 -6.85 2.72
N TYR A 117 -7.65 -7.68 2.30
CA TYR A 117 -8.11 -8.81 3.12
C TYR A 117 -7.06 -9.91 3.27
N TYR A 118 -6.17 -10.08 2.30
CA TYR A 118 -5.04 -11.00 2.44
C TYR A 118 -4.07 -10.54 3.54
N VAL A 119 -3.83 -9.24 3.64
CA VAL A 119 -3.03 -8.67 4.75
C VAL A 119 -3.75 -8.81 6.08
N VAL A 120 -5.08 -8.60 6.13
CA VAL A 120 -5.90 -8.85 7.34
C VAL A 120 -5.77 -10.30 7.80
N SER A 121 -5.98 -11.25 6.88
CA SER A 121 -5.90 -12.69 7.19
C SER A 121 -4.50 -13.11 7.67
N THR A 122 -3.44 -12.65 6.99
CA THR A 122 -2.06 -12.93 7.42
C THR A 122 -1.77 -12.33 8.79
N SER A 123 -2.30 -11.14 9.07
CA SER A 123 -2.16 -10.49 10.38
C SER A 123 -2.89 -11.26 11.48
N ASN A 124 -4.11 -11.75 11.22
CA ASN A 124 -4.86 -12.57 12.17
C ASN A 124 -4.08 -13.85 12.54
N SER A 125 -3.56 -14.58 11.53
CA SER A 125 -2.71 -15.77 11.78
C SER A 125 -1.43 -15.45 12.54
N ALA A 126 -0.80 -14.31 12.27
CA ALA A 126 0.41 -13.89 12.98
C ALA A 126 0.12 -13.53 14.43
N LEU A 127 -1.01 -12.86 14.71
CA LEU A 127 -1.44 -12.53 16.08
C LEU A 127 -1.73 -13.79 16.87
N GLU A 128 -2.46 -14.77 16.30
CA GLU A 128 -2.69 -16.08 16.94
C GLU A 128 -1.37 -16.78 17.28
N SER A 129 -0.39 -16.76 16.36
CA SER A 129 0.95 -17.31 16.63
C SER A 129 1.64 -16.57 17.79
N LEU A 130 1.59 -15.24 17.84
CA LEU A 130 2.18 -14.45 18.91
C LEU A 130 1.50 -14.69 20.27
N GLU A 131 0.18 -14.90 20.30
CA GLU A 131 -0.57 -15.30 21.50
C GLU A 131 -0.11 -16.70 22.00
N ASN A 132 0.14 -17.63 21.09
CA ASN A 132 0.67 -18.95 21.44
C ASN A 132 2.10 -18.84 22.03
N TYR A 133 2.99 -18.01 21.47
CA TYR A 133 4.29 -17.70 22.10
C TYR A 133 4.12 -17.09 23.49
N ALA A 134 3.20 -16.13 23.66
CA ALA A 134 2.97 -15.44 24.93
C ALA A 134 2.69 -16.37 26.10
N LYS A 135 2.00 -17.50 25.86
CA LYS A 135 1.71 -18.54 26.86
C LYS A 135 2.97 -19.19 27.48
N HIS A 136 4.12 -19.10 26.80
CA HIS A 136 5.38 -19.69 27.22
C HIS A 136 6.41 -18.64 27.69
N LEU A 137 6.11 -17.34 27.62
CA LEU A 137 7.01 -16.27 28.04
C LEU A 137 6.91 -16.03 29.55
N THR A 138 8.07 -16.04 30.22
CA THR A 138 8.15 -15.85 31.67
C THR A 138 8.77 -14.51 32.08
N SER A 139 9.72 -13.98 31.28
CA SER A 139 10.37 -12.70 31.59
C SER A 139 9.54 -11.53 31.08
N GLU A 140 9.54 -10.40 31.82
CA GLU A 140 8.84 -9.18 31.42
C GLU A 140 9.42 -8.58 30.12
N SER A 141 10.73 -8.72 29.89
CA SER A 141 11.35 -8.26 28.63
C SER A 141 10.86 -9.05 27.42
N ASP A 142 10.69 -10.36 27.54
CA ASP A 142 10.16 -11.18 26.43
C ASP A 142 8.67 -10.89 26.17
N LYS A 143 7.90 -10.63 27.23
CA LYS A 143 6.48 -10.22 27.09
C LYS A 143 6.36 -8.86 26.43
N GLN A 144 7.21 -7.90 26.77
CA GLN A 144 7.28 -6.59 26.13
C GLN A 144 7.67 -6.71 24.64
N LEU A 145 8.64 -7.56 24.33
CA LEU A 145 9.02 -7.82 22.95
C LEU A 145 7.88 -8.47 22.15
N ASN A 146 7.15 -9.42 22.75
CA ASN A 146 5.97 -10.02 22.12
C ASN A 146 4.87 -8.96 21.88
N ALA A 147 4.62 -8.07 22.83
CA ALA A 147 3.66 -6.98 22.67
C ALA A 147 4.09 -5.99 21.56
N GLN A 148 5.40 -5.69 21.46
CA GLN A 148 5.93 -4.91 20.34
C GLN A 148 5.67 -5.61 18.99
N TYR A 149 5.98 -6.90 18.88
CA TYR A 149 5.75 -7.67 17.67
C TYR A 149 4.25 -7.74 17.31
N ALA A 150 3.39 -7.92 18.29
CA ALA A 150 1.94 -7.84 18.09
C ALA A 150 1.51 -6.45 17.59
N ALA A 151 2.12 -5.38 18.10
CA ALA A 151 1.86 -4.02 17.64
C ALA A 151 2.30 -3.79 16.17
N GLU A 152 3.44 -4.35 15.75
CA GLU A 152 3.87 -4.29 14.35
C GLU A 152 2.86 -4.97 13.42
N VAL A 153 2.33 -6.13 13.80
CA VAL A 153 1.29 -6.85 13.05
C VAL A 153 -0.03 -6.08 13.02
N ARG A 154 -0.48 -5.58 14.17
CA ARG A 154 -1.72 -4.77 14.30
C ARG A 154 -1.66 -3.51 13.44
N PHE A 155 -0.50 -2.88 13.31
CA PHE A 155 -0.33 -1.73 12.42
C PHE A 155 -0.70 -2.06 10.98
N PHE A 156 -0.21 -3.15 10.41
CA PHE A 156 -0.52 -3.53 9.03
C PHE A 156 -1.98 -3.95 8.85
N ARG A 157 -2.59 -4.58 9.86
CA ARG A 157 -4.02 -4.87 9.86
C ARG A 157 -4.84 -3.58 9.87
N ALA A 158 -4.50 -2.62 10.72
CA ALA A 158 -5.12 -1.30 10.75
C ALA A 158 -4.93 -0.55 9.42
N TYR A 159 -3.74 -0.65 8.81
CA TYR A 159 -3.47 0.00 7.53
C TYR A 159 -4.27 -0.63 6.37
N ALA A 160 -4.45 -1.95 6.38
CA ALA A 160 -5.33 -2.61 5.41
C ALA A 160 -6.79 -2.14 5.57
N TYR A 161 -7.31 -2.04 6.80
CA TYR A 161 -8.64 -1.48 7.06
C TYR A 161 -8.74 0.02 6.75
N PHE A 162 -7.68 0.79 6.98
CA PHE A 162 -7.62 2.19 6.54
C PHE A 162 -7.82 2.30 5.01
N GLN A 163 -7.18 1.44 4.23
CA GLN A 163 -7.40 1.41 2.78
C GLN A 163 -8.83 0.98 2.44
N LEU A 164 -9.32 -0.10 3.04
CA LEU A 164 -10.66 -0.61 2.79
C LEU A 164 -11.75 0.44 3.08
N VAL A 165 -11.74 1.05 4.26
CA VAL A 165 -12.79 2.00 4.66
C VAL A 165 -12.78 3.28 3.84
N ASN A 166 -11.61 3.77 3.46
CA ASN A 166 -11.49 5.01 2.66
C ASN A 166 -11.71 4.77 1.15
N LEU A 167 -11.65 3.52 0.68
CA LEU A 167 -11.83 3.16 -0.72
C LEU A 167 -13.22 2.56 -1.01
N PHE A 168 -13.81 1.83 -0.05
CA PHE A 168 -15.08 1.09 -0.25
C PHE A 168 -16.18 1.46 0.75
N GLY A 169 -15.88 2.23 1.79
CA GLY A 169 -16.85 2.61 2.82
C GLY A 169 -17.13 1.49 3.82
N ASP A 170 -18.37 1.01 3.88
CA ASP A 170 -18.76 -0.09 4.75
C ASP A 170 -18.16 -1.41 4.27
N VAL A 171 -17.42 -2.10 5.16
CA VAL A 171 -16.67 -3.32 4.82
C VAL A 171 -16.71 -4.31 5.99
N PRO A 172 -16.58 -5.63 5.77
CA PRO A 172 -16.49 -6.61 6.85
C PRO A 172 -15.27 -6.41 7.75
N LEU A 173 -15.47 -6.45 9.07
CA LEU A 173 -14.40 -6.60 10.06
C LEU A 173 -14.18 -8.09 10.37
N LEU A 174 -13.01 -8.61 10.00
CA LEU A 174 -12.60 -10.00 10.22
C LEU A 174 -11.55 -10.02 11.34
N LEU A 175 -11.93 -10.50 12.52
CA LEU A 175 -11.02 -10.59 13.67
C LEU A 175 -10.23 -11.90 13.68
N ASP A 176 -10.75 -12.91 13.02
CA ASP A 176 -10.10 -14.20 12.80
C ASP A 176 -10.28 -14.68 11.35
N ASN A 177 -9.77 -15.87 11.04
CA ASN A 177 -9.82 -16.45 9.69
C ASN A 177 -10.89 -17.54 9.55
N GLN A 178 -11.80 -17.68 10.50
CA GLN A 178 -12.82 -18.74 10.53
C GLN A 178 -14.20 -18.25 10.10
N GLU A 179 -14.43 -16.95 10.11
CA GLU A 179 -15.72 -16.38 9.74
C GLU A 179 -16.04 -16.58 8.27
N LEU A 180 -17.22 -17.10 8.00
CA LEU A 180 -17.77 -17.29 6.66
C LEU A 180 -19.09 -16.53 6.53
N ASN A 181 -19.41 -16.07 5.31
CA ASN A 181 -20.67 -15.37 5.00
C ASN A 181 -20.90 -14.12 5.85
N VAL A 182 -19.86 -13.36 6.07
CA VAL A 182 -19.86 -12.13 6.88
C VAL A 182 -20.67 -11.01 6.24
N PHE A 183 -21.22 -10.13 7.07
CA PHE A 183 -21.84 -8.87 6.65
C PHE A 183 -20.84 -7.73 6.66
N LYS A 184 -21.14 -6.65 5.94
CA LYS A 184 -20.43 -5.39 6.12
C LYS A 184 -20.68 -4.84 7.52
N ASN A 185 -19.67 -4.24 8.14
CA ASN A 185 -19.81 -3.38 9.29
C ASN A 185 -19.85 -1.92 8.84
N THR A 186 -20.41 -1.06 9.68
CA THR A 186 -20.46 0.37 9.36
C THR A 186 -19.03 0.95 9.29
N LYS A 187 -18.82 1.92 8.41
CA LYS A 187 -17.52 2.59 8.31
C LYS A 187 -17.09 3.25 9.62
N GLU A 188 -18.06 3.67 10.44
CA GLU A 188 -17.81 4.22 11.77
C GLU A 188 -17.23 3.16 12.72
N ASP A 189 -17.75 1.93 12.70
CA ASP A 189 -17.21 0.80 13.47
C ASP A 189 -15.81 0.42 12.98
N VAL A 190 -15.61 0.36 11.65
CA VAL A 190 -14.30 0.06 11.06
C VAL A 190 -13.27 1.13 11.46
N LYS A 191 -13.61 2.41 11.42
CA LYS A 191 -12.74 3.50 11.86
C LYS A 191 -12.41 3.41 13.34
N LYS A 192 -13.42 3.13 14.18
CA LYS A 192 -13.20 2.91 15.60
C LYS A 192 -12.21 1.77 15.84
N TYR A 193 -12.38 0.66 15.13
CA TYR A 193 -11.46 -0.48 15.21
C TYR A 193 -10.02 -0.07 14.81
N ILE A 194 -9.86 0.69 13.71
CA ILE A 194 -8.55 1.23 13.30
C ILE A 194 -7.93 2.06 14.43
N TYR A 195 -8.70 2.92 15.10
CA TYR A 195 -8.19 3.74 16.20
C TYR A 195 -7.75 2.90 17.39
N ASP A 196 -8.54 1.89 17.79
CA ASP A 196 -8.23 0.98 18.90
C ASP A 196 -6.93 0.19 18.59
N GLU A 197 -6.75 -0.29 17.35
CA GLU A 197 -5.52 -0.95 16.91
C GLU A 197 -4.31 -0.01 16.96
N LEU A 198 -4.45 1.22 16.47
CA LEU A 198 -3.37 2.20 16.45
C LEU A 198 -3.03 2.72 17.85
N ASP A 199 -3.98 2.81 18.79
CA ASP A 199 -3.70 3.13 20.19
C ASP A 199 -2.85 2.05 20.85
N TYR A 200 -3.15 0.78 20.58
CA TYR A 200 -2.28 -0.31 21.00
C TYR A 200 -0.87 -0.20 20.39
N CYS A 201 -0.78 0.14 19.11
CA CYS A 201 0.51 0.33 18.43
C CYS A 201 1.31 1.48 19.07
N ILE A 202 0.70 2.64 19.28
CA ILE A 202 1.35 3.81 19.92
C ILE A 202 1.88 3.48 21.30
N ALA A 203 1.14 2.66 22.07
CA ALA A 203 1.53 2.27 23.44
C ALA A 203 2.67 1.25 23.49
N ASN A 204 2.85 0.40 22.46
CA ASN A 204 3.76 -0.75 22.51
C ASN A 204 4.93 -0.66 21.52
N LEU A 205 4.87 0.20 20.50
CA LEU A 205 5.97 0.38 19.56
C LEU A 205 7.05 1.34 20.10
N PRO A 206 8.32 1.13 19.70
CA PRO A 206 9.41 1.98 20.16
C PRO A 206 9.32 3.39 19.57
N ALA A 207 9.66 4.41 20.35
CA ALA A 207 9.71 5.81 19.95
C ALA A 207 11.06 6.15 19.28
N ILE A 208 11.34 5.52 18.14
CA ILE A 208 12.56 5.66 17.34
C ILE A 208 12.18 5.88 15.86
N ARG A 209 13.16 6.20 15.01
CA ARG A 209 12.96 6.17 13.56
C ARG A 209 12.97 4.73 13.02
N PRO A 210 12.31 4.43 11.90
CA PRO A 210 12.31 3.09 11.30
C PRO A 210 13.70 2.52 11.03
N ASN A 211 14.68 3.35 10.63
CA ASN A 211 16.05 2.92 10.37
C ASN A 211 16.89 2.65 11.63
N GLU A 212 16.40 3.05 12.81
CA GLU A 212 17.04 2.80 14.11
C GLU A 212 16.57 1.49 14.75
N SER A 213 15.56 0.82 14.17
CA SER A 213 15.07 -0.46 14.66
C SER A 213 16.09 -1.60 14.47
N GLU A 214 16.01 -2.63 15.30
CA GLU A 214 16.74 -3.90 15.12
C GLU A 214 16.49 -4.50 13.74
N HIS A 215 15.27 -4.34 13.23
CA HIS A 215 14.87 -4.64 11.85
C HIS A 215 14.67 -3.33 11.10
N PRO A 216 15.69 -2.79 10.40
CA PRO A 216 15.59 -1.49 9.77
C PRO A 216 14.39 -1.37 8.83
N GLY A 217 13.56 -0.36 9.04
CA GLY A 217 12.30 -0.15 8.33
C GLY A 217 11.08 -0.74 9.02
N ALA A 218 11.22 -1.34 10.20
CA ALA A 218 10.08 -1.73 11.03
C ALA A 218 9.23 -0.52 11.43
N VAL A 219 7.93 -0.73 11.57
CA VAL A 219 7.00 0.31 12.01
C VAL A 219 7.30 0.71 13.46
N THR A 220 7.08 1.99 13.75
CA THR A 220 7.41 2.60 15.04
C THR A 220 6.20 3.32 15.61
N LYS A 221 6.30 3.79 16.86
CA LYS A 221 5.28 4.66 17.46
C LYS A 221 4.86 5.78 16.49
N TYR A 222 5.83 6.44 15.89
CA TYR A 222 5.59 7.58 14.99
C TYR A 222 4.94 7.16 13.66
N THR A 223 5.18 5.94 13.18
CA THR A 223 4.47 5.38 12.03
C THR A 223 2.98 5.20 12.34
N ALA A 224 2.67 4.71 13.54
CA ALA A 224 1.29 4.53 14.00
C ALA A 224 0.57 5.87 14.24
N GLU A 225 1.25 6.85 14.84
CA GLU A 225 0.74 8.21 15.00
C GLU A 225 0.44 8.89 13.66
N MET A 226 1.32 8.71 12.66
CA MET A 226 1.12 9.24 11.32
C MET A 226 -0.15 8.67 10.67
N LEU A 227 -0.35 7.35 10.72
CA LEU A 227 -1.54 6.72 10.17
C LEU A 227 -2.81 7.18 10.89
N LYS A 228 -2.77 7.26 12.24
CA LYS A 228 -3.89 7.75 13.03
C LYS A 228 -4.21 9.20 12.72
N ALA A 229 -3.20 10.08 12.63
CA ALA A 229 -3.37 11.48 12.26
C ALA A 229 -3.99 11.62 10.86
N LYS A 230 -3.59 10.77 9.91
CA LYS A 230 -4.13 10.77 8.54
C LYS A 230 -5.61 10.40 8.52
N GLN A 231 -6.02 9.34 9.22
CA GLN A 231 -7.44 8.97 9.32
C GLN A 231 -8.25 10.07 10.03
N LYS A 232 -7.71 10.62 11.12
CA LYS A 232 -8.34 11.74 11.85
C LYS A 232 -8.48 13.00 10.99
N MET A 233 -7.50 13.27 10.12
CA MET A 233 -7.59 14.36 9.14
C MET A 233 -8.74 14.13 8.13
N TYR A 234 -8.93 12.89 7.66
CA TYR A 234 -10.06 12.56 6.77
C TYR A 234 -11.41 12.71 7.48
N ASP A 235 -11.46 12.47 8.77
CA ASP A 235 -12.64 12.65 9.63
C ASP A 235 -12.83 14.10 10.13
N ASN A 236 -11.92 15.02 9.78
CA ASN A 236 -11.88 16.42 10.22
C ASN A 236 -11.74 16.61 11.76
N GLU A 237 -11.11 15.65 12.45
CA GLU A 237 -10.87 15.69 13.91
C GLU A 237 -9.55 16.41 14.25
N TRP A 238 -9.53 17.73 14.07
CA TRP A 238 -8.31 18.55 14.05
C TRP A 238 -7.57 18.65 15.39
N ASP A 239 -8.22 18.43 16.50
CA ASP A 239 -7.55 18.40 17.83
C ASP A 239 -6.61 17.20 17.92
N GLU A 240 -7.07 16.03 17.48
CA GLU A 240 -6.25 14.82 17.46
C GLU A 240 -5.17 14.88 16.41
N VAL A 241 -5.48 15.39 15.19
CA VAL A 241 -4.45 15.61 14.16
C VAL A 241 -3.33 16.49 14.69
N LEU A 242 -3.66 17.58 15.36
CA LEU A 242 -2.67 18.50 15.94
C LEU A 242 -1.82 17.80 17.00
N ALA A 243 -2.45 17.11 17.95
CA ALA A 243 -1.74 16.43 19.04
C ALA A 243 -0.76 15.37 18.51
N LEU A 244 -1.20 14.49 17.62
CA LEU A 244 -0.39 13.42 17.05
C LEU A 244 0.77 13.96 16.20
N THR A 245 0.50 14.96 15.36
CA THR A 245 1.56 15.55 14.52
C THR A 245 2.54 16.38 15.33
N GLU A 246 2.11 17.03 16.43
CA GLU A 246 3.02 17.73 17.34
C GLU A 246 3.92 16.76 18.13
N ASP A 247 3.45 15.56 18.49
CA ASP A 247 4.30 14.56 19.14
C ASP A 247 5.43 14.11 18.20
N ILE A 248 5.10 13.84 16.94
CA ILE A 248 6.11 13.49 15.91
C ILE A 248 7.11 14.64 15.72
N VAL A 249 6.64 15.88 15.53
CA VAL A 249 7.49 17.06 15.29
C VAL A 249 8.37 17.35 16.50
N ASN A 250 7.80 17.36 17.70
CA ASN A 250 8.51 17.68 18.94
C ASN A 250 9.47 16.58 19.39
N SER A 251 9.35 15.36 18.84
CA SER A 251 10.32 14.29 19.07
C SER A 251 11.73 14.66 18.64
N GLY A 252 11.86 15.57 17.65
CA GLY A 252 13.13 15.99 17.07
C GLY A 252 13.87 14.87 16.33
N LYS A 253 13.19 13.77 16.01
CA LYS A 253 13.82 12.59 15.39
C LYS A 253 13.79 12.62 13.87
N PHE A 254 12.88 13.36 13.27
CA PHE A 254 12.69 13.43 11.83
C PHE A 254 13.14 14.77 11.27
N GLU A 255 13.68 14.72 10.07
CA GLU A 255 14.13 15.89 9.31
C GLU A 255 13.76 15.72 7.84
N LEU A 256 13.46 16.80 7.15
CA LEU A 256 13.30 16.75 5.69
C LEU A 256 14.64 16.40 5.03
N TYR A 257 14.60 15.47 4.08
CA TYR A 257 15.78 15.10 3.31
C TYR A 257 16.14 16.26 2.34
N ASN A 258 17.33 16.78 2.43
CA ASN A 258 17.69 18.04 1.75
C ASN A 258 17.58 17.96 0.22
N ASP A 259 18.03 16.87 -0.38
CA ASP A 259 17.95 16.65 -1.81
C ASP A 259 16.64 15.94 -2.17
N PHE A 260 15.65 16.69 -2.65
CA PHE A 260 14.34 16.16 -3.00
C PHE A 260 14.39 15.11 -4.10
N TYR A 261 15.35 15.20 -5.02
CA TYR A 261 15.55 14.20 -6.07
C TYR A 261 16.05 12.87 -5.48
N GLU A 262 17.10 12.92 -4.68
CA GLU A 262 17.68 11.73 -4.05
C GLU A 262 16.73 11.07 -3.04
N LEU A 263 15.80 11.83 -2.44
CA LEU A 263 14.76 11.31 -1.54
C LEU A 263 14.02 10.11 -2.15
N PHE A 264 13.75 10.14 -3.46
CA PHE A 264 13.02 9.10 -4.18
C PHE A 264 13.93 8.10 -4.89
N LYS A 265 15.24 8.17 -4.69
CA LYS A 265 16.23 7.28 -5.28
C LYS A 265 16.80 6.34 -4.22
N ILE A 266 17.66 5.42 -4.63
CA ILE A 266 18.26 4.43 -3.72
C ILE A 266 19.00 5.07 -2.53
N PRO A 267 19.78 6.17 -2.69
CA PRO A 267 20.41 6.85 -1.55
C PRO A 267 19.42 7.37 -0.50
N GLY A 268 18.19 7.70 -0.89
CA GLY A 268 17.13 8.18 0.01
C GLY A 268 16.36 7.09 0.76
N LYS A 269 16.69 5.81 0.57
CA LYS A 269 16.03 4.70 1.30
C LYS A 269 16.21 4.84 2.80
N LEU A 270 15.12 4.76 3.56
CA LEU A 270 15.11 4.84 5.03
C LEU A 270 15.85 6.06 5.59
N CYS A 271 15.80 7.19 4.87
CA CYS A 271 16.41 8.45 5.32
C CYS A 271 15.67 9.05 6.53
N ASN A 272 16.16 10.20 7.02
CA ASN A 272 15.58 10.88 8.19
C ASN A 272 14.16 11.40 7.98
N GLU A 273 13.68 11.44 6.73
CA GLU A 273 12.30 11.81 6.39
C GLU A 273 11.32 10.63 6.38
N SER A 274 11.84 9.38 6.36
CA SER A 274 11.02 8.17 6.21
C SER A 274 10.29 7.81 7.50
N LEU A 275 8.94 7.65 7.42
CA LEU A 275 8.11 7.05 8.47
C LEU A 275 7.62 5.65 8.08
N LEU A 276 7.40 5.37 6.79
CA LEU A 276 7.06 4.05 6.28
C LEU A 276 7.52 3.90 4.84
N GLU A 277 8.23 2.81 4.55
CA GLU A 277 8.58 2.40 3.20
C GLU A 277 8.33 0.92 2.99
N TYR A 278 7.83 0.53 1.82
CA TYR A 278 7.93 -0.85 1.36
C TYR A 278 9.35 -1.09 0.85
N GLN A 279 10.02 -2.06 1.44
CA GLN A 279 11.43 -2.28 1.21
C GLN A 279 11.69 -3.35 0.17
N PHE A 280 12.53 -3.01 -0.79
CA PHE A 280 13.00 -3.89 -1.84
C PHE A 280 14.52 -3.92 -1.84
N THR A 281 15.08 -5.04 -2.28
CA THR A 281 16.53 -5.21 -2.28
C THR A 281 16.97 -6.12 -3.41
N ASP A 282 18.21 -5.97 -3.78
CA ASP A 282 18.94 -6.79 -4.73
C ASP A 282 20.34 -6.96 -4.19
N PHE A 283 20.68 -8.16 -3.78
CA PHE A 283 22.00 -8.47 -3.22
C PHE A 283 23.08 -8.62 -4.28
N GLY A 284 22.72 -8.52 -5.57
CA GLY A 284 23.68 -8.50 -6.68
C GLY A 284 24.25 -9.86 -7.09
N ASN A 285 23.77 -10.97 -6.51
CA ASN A 285 24.34 -12.29 -6.74
C ASN A 285 23.56 -13.10 -7.78
N GLY A 286 22.54 -13.78 -7.42
CA GLY A 286 21.74 -14.64 -8.29
C GLY A 286 20.31 -14.11 -8.52
N SER A 287 19.54 -14.79 -9.36
CA SER A 287 18.14 -14.42 -9.59
C SER A 287 17.23 -14.70 -8.39
N GLY A 288 17.67 -15.46 -7.41
CA GLY A 288 16.89 -15.81 -6.22
C GLY A 288 17.03 -14.84 -5.05
N ASP A 289 17.91 -13.84 -5.14
CA ASP A 289 18.20 -12.90 -4.06
C ASP A 289 17.61 -11.50 -4.28
N ILE A 290 16.69 -11.36 -5.26
CA ILE A 290 15.95 -10.13 -5.52
C ILE A 290 14.64 -10.16 -4.72
N VAL A 291 14.36 -9.06 -4.06
CA VAL A 291 13.02 -8.72 -3.56
C VAL A 291 12.50 -7.57 -4.41
N SER A 292 11.79 -7.95 -5.48
CA SER A 292 11.32 -7.04 -6.52
C SER A 292 10.16 -6.15 -6.06
N SER A 293 10.11 -4.95 -6.60
CA SER A 293 9.01 -3.99 -6.42
C SER A 293 7.73 -4.38 -7.18
N ASP A 294 7.63 -5.58 -7.70
CA ASP A 294 6.47 -6.09 -8.43
C ASP A 294 6.00 -5.15 -9.54
N ASN A 295 6.93 -4.71 -10.36
CA ASN A 295 6.67 -3.80 -11.50
C ASN A 295 6.14 -2.40 -11.13
N TRP A 296 6.22 -1.97 -9.88
CA TRP A 296 5.80 -0.63 -9.44
C TRP A 296 6.38 0.49 -10.34
N PHE A 297 7.68 0.42 -10.61
CA PHE A 297 8.36 1.42 -11.44
C PHE A 297 8.08 1.20 -12.92
N ALA A 298 7.98 -0.05 -13.37
CA ALA A 298 7.63 -0.37 -14.76
C ALA A 298 6.24 0.15 -15.14
N PHE A 299 5.26 0.06 -14.24
CA PHE A 299 3.92 0.56 -14.46
C PHE A 299 3.90 2.06 -14.83
N GLN A 300 4.73 2.86 -14.18
CA GLN A 300 4.74 4.31 -14.25
C GLN A 300 5.84 4.89 -15.16
N GLY A 301 6.74 4.06 -15.64
CA GLY A 301 7.92 4.48 -16.38
C GLY A 301 7.71 4.61 -17.88
N PRO A 302 8.67 5.22 -18.58
CA PRO A 302 8.62 5.43 -20.02
C PRO A 302 8.66 4.13 -20.80
N ARG A 303 8.05 4.10 -21.96
CA ARG A 303 8.32 3.04 -22.94
C ARG A 303 9.73 3.21 -23.49
N GLY A 304 10.44 2.10 -23.62
CA GLY A 304 11.81 2.12 -24.08
C GLY A 304 12.49 0.77 -23.93
N GLU A 305 13.82 0.77 -23.93
CA GLU A 305 14.65 -0.40 -23.72
C GLU A 305 15.14 -0.49 -22.26
N ALA A 306 15.39 -1.71 -21.80
CA ALA A 306 15.96 -1.94 -20.47
C ALA A 306 17.26 -1.10 -20.28
N PRO A 307 17.56 -0.64 -19.04
CA PRO A 307 16.88 -0.99 -17.76
C PRO A 307 15.69 -0.10 -17.39
N ILE A 308 15.45 1.01 -18.08
CA ILE A 308 14.41 2.00 -17.74
C ILE A 308 13.13 1.86 -18.57
N SER A 309 12.82 0.66 -19.04
CA SER A 309 11.60 0.43 -19.81
C SER A 309 10.38 0.22 -18.90
N GLY A 310 9.26 0.84 -19.28
CA GLY A 310 8.00 0.75 -18.56
C GLY A 310 6.79 0.70 -19.47
N TRP A 311 5.58 0.83 -18.86
CA TRP A 311 4.29 0.67 -19.54
C TRP A 311 3.58 1.99 -19.80
N ALA A 312 4.16 3.11 -19.34
CA ALA A 312 3.69 4.47 -19.54
C ALA A 312 2.32 4.81 -18.91
N PHE A 313 1.91 4.11 -17.85
CA PHE A 313 0.74 4.50 -17.08
C PHE A 313 1.05 5.69 -16.15
N ILE A 314 -0.01 6.28 -15.59
CA ILE A 314 0.07 7.39 -14.61
C ILE A 314 0.81 8.61 -15.20
N GLU A 315 0.20 9.18 -16.22
CA GLU A 315 0.70 10.41 -16.86
C GLU A 315 0.35 11.65 -16.00
N PRO A 316 1.33 12.48 -15.63
CA PRO A 316 1.06 13.78 -15.00
C PRO A 316 0.22 14.69 -15.91
N THR A 317 -0.90 15.22 -15.40
CA THR A 317 -1.77 16.10 -16.19
C THR A 317 -1.09 17.44 -16.50
N GLU A 318 -1.57 18.12 -17.55
CA GLU A 318 -1.17 19.52 -17.80
C GLU A 318 -1.54 20.43 -16.63
N LYS A 319 -2.64 20.14 -15.92
CA LYS A 319 -3.09 20.90 -14.74
C LYS A 319 -2.01 20.94 -13.66
N ILE A 320 -1.49 19.78 -13.27
CA ILE A 320 -0.44 19.72 -12.24
C ILE A 320 0.88 20.35 -12.74
N ARG A 321 1.29 20.08 -13.97
CA ARG A 321 2.50 20.68 -14.55
C ARG A 321 2.42 22.20 -14.61
N ASN A 322 1.27 22.76 -15.00
CA ASN A 322 1.02 24.19 -15.02
C ASN A 322 1.02 24.79 -13.60
N LEU A 323 0.52 24.07 -12.60
CA LEU A 323 0.59 24.50 -11.20
C LEU A 323 2.05 24.65 -10.76
N PHE A 324 2.89 23.66 -11.02
CA PHE A 324 4.32 23.71 -10.72
C PHE A 324 5.00 24.90 -11.42
N SER A 325 4.73 25.10 -12.70
CA SER A 325 5.29 26.23 -13.46
C SER A 325 4.85 27.58 -12.89
N LYS A 326 3.56 27.75 -12.59
CA LYS A 326 3.00 28.98 -12.00
C LYS A 326 3.62 29.31 -10.64
N ARG A 327 3.95 28.30 -9.86
CA ARG A 327 4.57 28.45 -8.53
C ARG A 327 6.09 28.65 -8.58
N GLY A 328 6.73 28.44 -9.73
CA GLY A 328 8.17 28.49 -9.87
C GLY A 328 8.90 27.29 -9.25
N GLU A 329 8.25 26.14 -9.24
CA GLU A 329 8.75 24.88 -8.69
C GLU A 329 9.86 24.29 -9.57
N SER A 330 11.11 24.57 -9.30
CA SER A 330 12.23 23.98 -10.03
C SER A 330 12.72 22.68 -9.37
N VAL A 331 12.95 22.69 -8.07
CA VAL A 331 13.50 21.54 -7.31
C VAL A 331 12.54 20.34 -7.36
N ARG A 332 11.27 20.57 -7.03
CA ARG A 332 10.28 19.49 -7.02
C ARG A 332 9.87 19.06 -8.43
N ALA A 333 9.86 19.98 -9.41
CA ALA A 333 9.51 19.66 -10.80
C ALA A 333 10.51 18.68 -11.43
N GLU A 334 11.82 18.88 -11.23
CA GLU A 334 12.87 17.98 -11.71
C GLU A 334 12.67 16.54 -11.24
N THR A 335 12.18 16.38 -10.00
CA THR A 335 11.96 15.06 -9.39
C THR A 335 10.61 14.47 -9.77
N THR A 336 9.56 15.31 -9.77
CA THR A 336 8.18 14.82 -9.95
C THR A 336 7.90 14.43 -11.39
N PHE A 337 8.50 15.14 -12.36
CA PHE A 337 8.23 14.94 -13.79
C PHE A 337 9.44 14.39 -14.51
N LEU A 338 9.39 13.12 -14.89
CA LEU A 338 10.35 12.52 -15.80
C LEU A 338 9.99 12.89 -17.24
N MET A 339 10.57 13.97 -17.74
CA MET A 339 10.24 14.53 -19.05
C MET A 339 10.81 13.71 -20.18
N THR A 340 10.05 13.55 -21.29
CA THR A 340 10.54 12.96 -22.53
C THR A 340 11.42 13.94 -23.30
N ASP A 341 12.24 13.40 -24.23
CA ASP A 341 13.25 14.16 -24.99
C ASP A 341 14.22 14.91 -24.07
N ALA A 342 14.59 14.29 -22.97
CA ALA A 342 15.45 14.90 -21.96
C ALA A 342 16.42 13.89 -21.37
N THR A 343 17.55 14.39 -20.90
CA THR A 343 18.53 13.60 -20.12
C THR A 343 18.32 13.91 -18.65
N THR A 344 18.18 12.87 -17.83
CA THR A 344 18.02 13.01 -16.39
C THR A 344 19.31 13.48 -15.72
N ARG A 345 19.21 13.93 -14.45
CA ARG A 345 20.36 14.29 -13.61
C ARG A 345 21.43 13.18 -13.54
N ASP A 346 20.99 11.92 -13.58
CA ASP A 346 21.88 10.73 -13.52
C ASP A 346 22.41 10.27 -14.89
N GLY A 347 22.03 10.93 -15.97
CA GLY A 347 22.54 10.68 -17.31
C GLY A 347 21.70 9.75 -18.18
N ASP A 348 20.54 9.28 -17.72
CA ASP A 348 19.63 8.49 -18.54
C ASP A 348 18.86 9.39 -19.50
N TYR A 349 18.90 9.04 -20.79
CA TYR A 349 18.07 9.71 -21.79
C TYR A 349 16.67 9.10 -21.85
N ILE A 350 15.65 9.92 -21.66
CA ILE A 350 14.25 9.52 -21.79
C ILE A 350 13.80 9.80 -23.23
N PRO A 351 13.42 8.77 -23.99
CA PRO A 351 13.11 8.92 -25.41
C PRO A 351 11.99 9.92 -25.70
N VAL A 352 12.00 10.47 -26.91
CA VAL A 352 10.91 11.30 -27.43
C VAL A 352 9.61 10.51 -27.43
N ALA A 353 8.55 11.12 -26.88
CA ALA A 353 7.21 10.54 -26.93
C ALA A 353 6.74 10.32 -28.39
N GLN A 354 6.22 9.14 -28.67
CA GLN A 354 5.56 8.88 -29.93
C GLN A 354 4.15 9.53 -29.93
N PRO A 355 3.55 9.79 -31.11
CA PRO A 355 2.19 10.33 -31.16
C PRO A 355 1.20 9.51 -30.31
N GLY A 356 0.56 10.16 -29.35
CA GLY A 356 -0.38 9.54 -28.42
C GLY A 356 0.25 8.93 -27.16
N GLU A 357 1.56 9.08 -26.97
CA GLU A 357 2.23 8.73 -25.73
C GLU A 357 2.36 9.93 -24.78
N PRO A 358 2.48 9.68 -23.45
CA PRO A 358 2.75 10.72 -22.47
C PRO A 358 4.04 11.50 -22.78
N THR A 359 4.02 12.80 -22.50
CA THR A 359 5.20 13.67 -22.62
C THR A 359 5.97 13.83 -21.31
N ALA A 360 5.46 13.25 -20.24
CA ALA A 360 6.10 13.15 -18.93
C ALA A 360 5.59 11.90 -18.21
N TYR A 361 6.42 11.35 -17.34
CA TYR A 361 6.12 10.20 -16.51
C TYR A 361 6.34 10.54 -15.03
N ASN A 362 6.01 9.60 -14.12
CA ASN A 362 6.25 9.79 -12.70
C ASN A 362 7.75 9.70 -12.37
N GLY A 363 8.39 10.83 -12.16
CA GLY A 363 9.80 10.90 -11.82
C GLY A 363 10.11 10.44 -10.38
N LYS A 364 9.14 10.49 -9.45
CA LYS A 364 9.30 9.96 -8.09
C LYS A 364 9.38 8.43 -8.08
N ALA A 365 8.78 7.76 -9.05
CA ALA A 365 8.90 6.32 -9.22
C ALA A 365 10.17 5.90 -9.97
N TYR A 366 10.79 6.81 -10.73
CA TYR A 366 11.96 6.51 -11.54
C TYR A 366 13.20 6.19 -10.70
N THR A 367 13.88 5.09 -11.06
CA THR A 367 15.18 4.72 -10.51
C THR A 367 16.23 4.81 -11.62
N PRO A 368 17.33 5.60 -11.43
CA PRO A 368 18.39 5.73 -12.41
C PRO A 368 19.09 4.41 -12.74
N ALA A 369 19.46 4.22 -14.01
CA ALA A 369 20.15 3.01 -14.46
C ALA A 369 21.47 2.77 -13.72
N ASN A 370 22.19 3.84 -13.38
CA ASN A 370 23.46 3.77 -12.63
C ASN A 370 23.29 3.36 -11.16
N GLN A 371 22.09 3.38 -10.63
CA GLN A 371 21.75 2.94 -9.25
C GLN A 371 21.19 1.51 -9.22
N MET A 372 20.87 0.92 -10.37
CA MET A 372 20.43 -0.47 -10.47
C MET A 372 21.63 -1.42 -10.43
N THR A 373 21.42 -2.64 -9.92
CA THR A 373 22.45 -3.67 -9.95
C THR A 373 22.73 -4.09 -11.40
N PRO A 374 24.00 -4.04 -11.88
CA PRO A 374 24.35 -4.41 -13.24
C PRO A 374 23.87 -5.83 -13.62
N GLY A 375 23.33 -5.97 -14.82
CA GLY A 375 22.83 -7.25 -15.33
C GLY A 375 21.47 -7.68 -14.81
N ARG A 376 20.84 -6.92 -13.92
CA ARG A 376 19.46 -7.15 -13.50
C ARG A 376 18.48 -6.62 -14.54
N THR A 377 17.34 -7.33 -14.65
CA THR A 377 16.25 -7.02 -15.58
C THR A 377 15.04 -6.60 -14.78
N GLY A 378 14.53 -5.66 -14.61
CA GLY A 378 13.40 -5.25 -13.79
C GLY A 378 13.59 -3.80 -13.41
N TYR A 379 12.84 -2.98 -14.03
CA TYR A 379 12.92 -1.55 -13.90
C TYR A 379 12.70 -1.10 -12.45
N GLY A 380 13.77 -0.63 -11.80
CA GLY A 380 13.72 -0.07 -10.45
C GLY A 380 13.47 -1.06 -9.31
N ASP A 381 13.71 -2.34 -9.51
CA ASP A 381 13.37 -3.43 -8.59
C ASP A 381 13.96 -3.29 -7.18
N ASN A 382 15.12 -2.66 -7.05
CA ASN A 382 15.85 -2.54 -5.78
C ASN A 382 15.62 -1.21 -5.05
N ASN A 383 14.73 -0.34 -5.54
CA ASN A 383 14.39 0.90 -4.84
C ASN A 383 13.13 0.71 -3.97
N ASN A 384 13.09 1.41 -2.82
CA ASN A 384 11.93 1.35 -1.93
C ASN A 384 10.77 2.21 -2.44
N ILE A 385 9.55 1.84 -2.08
CA ILE A 385 8.35 2.68 -2.27
C ILE A 385 8.14 3.48 -0.98
N ARG A 386 8.19 4.83 -1.07
CA ARG A 386 7.91 5.73 0.05
C ARG A 386 6.42 5.77 0.27
N VAL A 387 5.98 5.46 1.50
CA VAL A 387 4.56 5.41 1.87
C VAL A 387 4.19 6.59 2.73
N PHE A 388 4.91 6.81 3.84
CA PHE A 388 4.73 7.95 4.72
C PHE A 388 6.02 8.73 4.89
N ARG A 389 5.93 10.05 4.74
CA ARG A 389 7.06 10.98 4.82
C ARG A 389 6.80 12.10 5.82
N TYR A 390 7.86 12.59 6.45
CA TYR A 390 7.79 13.68 7.42
C TYR A 390 7.24 14.98 6.83
N ALA A 391 7.41 15.22 5.52
CA ALA A 391 6.79 16.35 4.84
C ALA A 391 5.25 16.34 4.97
N ASP A 392 4.60 15.17 4.87
CA ASP A 392 3.14 15.06 5.06
C ASP A 392 2.75 15.35 6.51
N VAL A 393 3.53 14.90 7.50
CA VAL A 393 3.33 15.25 8.92
C VAL A 393 3.37 16.76 9.12
N LEU A 394 4.36 17.45 8.55
CA LEU A 394 4.49 18.91 8.65
C LEU A 394 3.29 19.64 8.03
N LEU A 395 2.83 19.15 6.88
CA LEU A 395 1.69 19.76 6.19
C LEU A 395 0.35 19.49 6.90
N MET A 396 0.17 18.31 7.49
CA MET A 396 -0.98 18.01 8.36
C MET A 396 -0.95 18.89 9.63
N ASN A 397 0.23 19.08 10.23
CA ASN A 397 0.40 19.97 11.38
C ASN A 397 0.07 21.43 11.04
N ALA A 398 0.55 21.92 9.88
CA ALA A 398 0.25 23.27 9.41
C ALA A 398 -1.25 23.47 9.21
N GLU A 399 -1.92 22.50 8.57
CA GLU A 399 -3.37 22.54 8.35
C GLU A 399 -4.14 22.52 9.66
N ALA A 400 -3.82 21.60 10.57
CA ALA A 400 -4.48 21.50 11.87
C ALA A 400 -4.35 22.79 12.66
N LYS A 401 -3.17 23.42 12.68
CA LYS A 401 -2.96 24.74 13.32
C LYS A 401 -3.88 25.82 12.75
N VAL A 402 -3.92 25.96 11.43
CA VAL A 402 -4.75 26.97 10.78
C VAL A 402 -6.23 26.73 11.04
N ARG A 403 -6.69 25.49 10.99
CA ARG A 403 -8.09 25.14 11.29
C ARG A 403 -8.47 25.37 12.75
N LYS A 404 -7.49 25.34 13.65
CA LYS A 404 -7.65 25.69 15.08
C LYS A 404 -7.41 27.17 15.37
N GLY A 405 -7.26 28.02 14.34
CA GLY A 405 -7.01 29.46 14.48
C GLY A 405 -5.60 29.78 14.99
N GLN A 406 -4.67 28.85 14.89
CA GLN A 406 -3.26 29.02 15.24
C GLN A 406 -2.42 29.31 13.98
N ASN A 407 -1.17 29.76 14.17
CA ASN A 407 -0.25 30.00 13.06
C ASN A 407 0.39 28.70 12.58
N GLY A 408 0.16 28.34 11.30
CA GLY A 408 0.72 27.16 10.63
C GLY A 408 1.99 27.43 9.82
N ASP A 409 2.56 28.64 9.89
CA ASP A 409 3.66 29.06 9.00
C ASP A 409 4.93 28.24 9.21
N ALA A 410 5.30 27.92 10.46
CA ALA A 410 6.56 27.26 10.75
C ALA A 410 6.69 25.89 10.07
N PRO A 411 5.77 24.92 10.26
CA PRO A 411 5.86 23.62 9.58
C PRO A 411 5.69 23.73 8.06
N LEU A 412 4.83 24.64 7.57
CA LEU A 412 4.67 24.87 6.13
C LEU A 412 5.97 25.37 5.49
N ASN A 413 6.63 26.34 6.13
CA ASN A 413 7.82 26.98 5.59
C ASN A 413 9.04 26.06 5.57
N LEU A 414 9.13 25.05 6.43
CA LEU A 414 10.16 24.01 6.32
C LEU A 414 10.07 23.27 4.99
N VAL A 415 8.85 22.90 4.58
CA VAL A 415 8.62 22.22 3.30
C VAL A 415 8.95 23.13 2.12
N ARG A 416 8.54 24.38 2.19
CA ARG A 416 8.81 25.41 1.15
C ARG A 416 10.29 25.74 1.02
N GLU A 417 10.98 25.89 2.12
CA GLU A 417 12.43 26.14 2.15
C GLU A 417 13.22 25.01 1.48
N ARG A 418 12.89 23.76 1.80
CA ARG A 418 13.49 22.60 1.13
C ARG A 418 13.26 22.62 -0.39
N ALA A 419 12.09 23.11 -0.84
CA ALA A 419 11.76 23.28 -2.25
C ALA A 419 12.40 24.52 -2.90
N GLY A 420 13.17 25.31 -2.16
CA GLY A 420 13.77 26.55 -2.64
C GLY A 420 12.80 27.72 -2.79
N LEU A 421 11.64 27.66 -2.14
CA LEU A 421 10.59 28.69 -2.22
C LEU A 421 10.67 29.66 -1.04
N ALA A 422 10.30 30.92 -1.28
CA ALA A 422 10.19 31.91 -0.23
C ALA A 422 9.14 31.53 0.84
N PRO A 423 9.38 31.86 2.12
CA PRO A 423 8.43 31.61 3.18
C PRO A 423 7.13 32.42 2.99
N ILE A 424 6.03 31.88 3.53
CA ILE A 424 4.73 32.56 3.61
C ILE A 424 4.49 32.97 5.06
N ALA A 425 3.89 34.13 5.27
CA ALA A 425 3.43 34.59 6.56
C ALA A 425 1.89 34.61 6.60
N ASN A 426 1.29 34.17 7.71
CA ASN A 426 -0.15 34.01 7.89
C ASN A 426 -0.77 33.14 6.78
N ALA A 427 -0.19 31.97 6.60
CA ALA A 427 -0.62 31.02 5.58
C ALA A 427 -2.11 30.68 5.71
N THR A 428 -2.81 30.72 4.58
CA THR A 428 -4.22 30.32 4.50
C THR A 428 -4.35 28.82 4.30
N LEU A 429 -5.53 28.28 4.58
CA LEU A 429 -5.85 26.89 4.29
C LEU A 429 -5.60 26.54 2.81
N ASP A 430 -6.01 27.40 1.89
CA ASP A 430 -5.83 27.17 0.45
C ASP A 430 -4.35 27.07 0.06
N GLN A 431 -3.49 27.89 0.65
CA GLN A 431 -2.05 27.82 0.42
C GLN A 431 -1.43 26.53 0.97
N ILE A 432 -1.92 26.05 2.11
CA ILE A 432 -1.46 24.75 2.68
C ILE A 432 -1.93 23.58 1.80
N LEU A 433 -3.18 23.59 1.35
CA LEU A 433 -3.71 22.54 0.47
C LEU A 433 -3.01 22.54 -0.90
N GLU A 434 -2.66 23.70 -1.43
CA GLU A 434 -1.88 23.80 -2.66
C GLU A 434 -0.44 23.28 -2.45
N GLU A 435 0.19 23.56 -1.29
CA GLU A 435 1.49 23.03 -0.93
C GLU A 435 1.46 21.50 -0.80
N ARG A 436 0.41 20.94 -0.17
CA ARG A 436 0.18 19.49 -0.09
C ARG A 436 0.08 18.86 -1.48
N GLN A 437 -0.73 19.47 -2.36
CA GLN A 437 -0.89 18.98 -3.73
C GLN A 437 0.45 18.88 -4.46
N VAL A 438 1.29 19.91 -4.37
CA VAL A 438 2.58 19.93 -5.07
C VAL A 438 3.61 18.99 -4.41
N GLU A 439 3.68 19.00 -3.07
CA GLU A 439 4.62 18.18 -2.32
C GLU A 439 4.36 16.67 -2.50
N LEU A 440 3.09 16.26 -2.46
CA LEU A 440 2.65 14.87 -2.47
C LEU A 440 2.19 14.39 -3.87
N ALA A 441 2.35 15.23 -4.90
CA ALA A 441 1.98 14.88 -6.27
C ALA A 441 2.62 13.56 -6.71
N LEU A 442 1.83 12.70 -7.36
CA LEU A 442 2.26 11.43 -7.95
C LEU A 442 2.75 10.37 -6.93
N GLU A 443 2.44 10.53 -5.62
CA GLU A 443 2.75 9.52 -4.60
C GLU A 443 1.56 8.57 -4.40
N TRP A 444 0.68 8.80 -3.41
CA TRP A 444 -0.39 7.87 -3.04
C TRP A 444 -1.80 8.40 -3.28
N GLY A 445 -1.98 9.33 -4.21
CA GLY A 445 -3.30 9.83 -4.60
C GLY A 445 -3.96 10.74 -3.55
N GLU A 446 -3.17 11.39 -2.69
CA GLU A 446 -3.65 12.29 -1.63
C GLU A 446 -4.61 13.35 -2.15
N ARG A 447 -4.42 13.80 -3.38
CA ARG A 447 -5.24 14.84 -4.00
C ARG A 447 -6.74 14.52 -3.99
N PHE A 448 -7.12 13.28 -4.29
CA PHE A 448 -8.53 12.88 -4.25
C PHE A 448 -9.11 13.01 -2.85
N PHE A 449 -8.43 12.46 -1.85
CA PHE A 449 -8.89 12.50 -0.47
C PHE A 449 -8.92 13.94 0.08
N ASP A 450 -7.93 14.77 -0.27
CA ASP A 450 -7.93 16.19 0.09
C ASP A 450 -9.13 16.93 -0.51
N LEU A 451 -9.50 16.66 -1.76
CA LEU A 451 -10.66 17.27 -2.41
C LEU A 451 -11.98 16.81 -1.78
N VAL A 452 -12.11 15.52 -1.47
CA VAL A 452 -13.32 14.97 -0.84
C VAL A 452 -13.52 15.54 0.57
N ARG A 453 -12.50 15.47 1.44
CA ARG A 453 -12.61 15.93 2.84
C ARG A 453 -12.77 17.43 2.99
N THR A 454 -12.39 18.21 1.96
CA THR A 454 -12.54 19.68 1.94
C THR A 454 -13.76 20.15 1.14
N ASP A 455 -14.62 19.22 0.69
CA ASP A 455 -15.83 19.49 -0.08
C ASP A 455 -15.57 20.21 -1.42
N ARG A 456 -14.44 19.93 -2.04
CA ARG A 456 -14.02 20.53 -3.32
C ARG A 456 -14.14 19.58 -4.52
N ALA A 457 -14.37 18.30 -4.26
CA ALA A 457 -14.35 17.26 -5.30
C ALA A 457 -15.37 17.54 -6.43
N THR A 458 -16.58 17.96 -6.10
CA THR A 458 -17.62 18.30 -7.10
C THR A 458 -17.20 19.44 -8.05
N GLN A 459 -16.35 20.36 -7.59
CA GLN A 459 -15.89 21.49 -8.40
C GLN A 459 -14.65 21.18 -9.23
N GLU A 460 -13.75 20.35 -8.66
CA GLU A 460 -12.43 20.09 -9.21
C GLU A 460 -12.35 18.82 -10.06
N LEU A 461 -13.23 17.82 -9.80
CA LEU A 461 -13.20 16.52 -10.43
C LEU A 461 -14.41 16.34 -11.37
N PRO A 462 -14.22 16.41 -12.70
CA PRO A 462 -15.30 16.22 -13.66
C PRO A 462 -15.95 14.84 -13.53
N GLY A 463 -17.26 14.79 -13.34
CA GLY A 463 -18.02 13.55 -13.19
C GLY A 463 -18.20 13.09 -11.74
N PHE A 464 -17.53 13.71 -10.77
CA PHE A 464 -17.72 13.41 -9.35
C PHE A 464 -19.12 13.85 -8.88
N VAL A 465 -19.86 12.93 -8.26
CA VAL A 465 -21.17 13.16 -7.65
C VAL A 465 -21.06 12.87 -6.15
N LYS A 466 -21.25 13.93 -5.34
CA LYS A 466 -21.16 13.80 -3.88
C LYS A 466 -22.24 12.85 -3.35
N GLY A 467 -21.85 11.93 -2.50
CA GLY A 467 -22.69 10.86 -1.95
C GLY A 467 -22.68 9.58 -2.79
N GLU A 468 -22.07 9.59 -3.98
CA GLU A 468 -22.01 8.43 -4.87
C GLU A 468 -20.58 8.07 -5.28
N SER A 469 -19.70 9.07 -5.45
CA SER A 469 -18.36 8.88 -6.04
C SER A 469 -17.22 8.77 -5.04
N GLU A 470 -17.49 8.92 -3.75
CA GLU A 470 -16.49 8.85 -2.69
C GLU A 470 -15.88 7.47 -2.58
N TYR A 471 -16.68 6.41 -2.81
CA TYR A 471 -16.29 5.03 -2.62
C TYR A 471 -16.43 4.23 -3.90
N TYR A 472 -15.54 3.28 -4.10
CA TYR A 472 -15.69 2.24 -5.10
C TYR A 472 -16.82 1.27 -4.72
N PRO A 473 -17.51 0.67 -5.71
CA PRO A 473 -18.38 -0.46 -5.43
C PRO A 473 -17.57 -1.66 -4.96
N ILE A 474 -18.19 -2.51 -4.15
CA ILE A 474 -17.62 -3.83 -3.84
C ILE A 474 -17.52 -4.63 -5.15
N PRO A 475 -16.38 -5.28 -5.43
CA PRO A 475 -16.21 -6.06 -6.64
C PRO A 475 -17.23 -7.18 -6.79
N GLN A 476 -17.79 -7.38 -7.99
CA GLN A 476 -18.85 -8.34 -8.23
C GLN A 476 -18.48 -9.78 -7.88
N ASP A 477 -17.24 -10.18 -8.15
CA ASP A 477 -16.75 -11.52 -7.80
C ASP A 477 -16.77 -11.78 -6.28
N GLN A 478 -16.64 -10.74 -5.46
CA GLN A 478 -16.75 -10.84 -4.00
C GLN A 478 -18.21 -10.96 -3.56
N ILE A 479 -19.11 -10.24 -4.20
CA ILE A 479 -20.55 -10.35 -3.98
C ILE A 479 -21.04 -11.74 -4.40
N ASP A 480 -20.57 -12.25 -5.53
CA ASP A 480 -20.91 -13.60 -6.01
C ASP A 480 -20.46 -14.71 -5.04
N LEU A 481 -19.33 -14.50 -4.35
CA LEU A 481 -18.83 -15.40 -3.31
C LEU A 481 -19.59 -15.27 -1.99
N ASN A 482 -20.01 -14.06 -1.63
CA ASN A 482 -20.73 -13.77 -0.40
C ASN A 482 -21.86 -12.74 -0.65
N PRO A 483 -23.07 -13.17 -0.96
CA PRO A 483 -24.20 -12.27 -1.23
C PRO A 483 -24.59 -11.35 -0.05
N ASN A 484 -24.17 -11.64 1.18
CA ASN A 484 -24.41 -10.76 2.33
C ASN A 484 -23.72 -9.39 2.18
N LEU A 485 -22.75 -9.27 1.27
CA LEU A 485 -22.09 -7.99 0.98
C LEU A 485 -23.03 -6.99 0.27
N GLU A 486 -24.14 -7.41 -0.30
CA GLU A 486 -25.18 -6.50 -0.81
C GLU A 486 -26.11 -5.98 0.28
N ALA A 487 -26.24 -6.70 1.41
CA ALA A 487 -27.10 -6.29 2.50
C ALA A 487 -26.64 -4.97 3.15
N GLU A 488 -27.55 -4.32 3.88
CA GLU A 488 -27.20 -3.17 4.73
C GLU A 488 -26.14 -3.56 5.75
N PRO A 489 -25.22 -2.64 6.10
CA PRO A 489 -24.20 -2.92 7.09
C PRO A 489 -24.82 -3.17 8.48
N VAL A 490 -24.18 -4.05 9.24
CA VAL A 490 -24.57 -4.35 10.61
C VAL A 490 -23.59 -3.70 11.59
N PRO A 491 -24.05 -3.29 12.80
CA PRO A 491 -23.13 -2.83 13.84
C PRO A 491 -22.13 -3.92 14.20
N PHE A 492 -20.90 -3.53 14.50
CA PHE A 492 -19.87 -4.43 14.97
C PHE A 492 -20.11 -4.72 16.48
N GLU A 493 -20.44 -5.96 16.77
CA GLU A 493 -20.56 -6.45 18.15
C GLU A 493 -19.34 -7.36 18.43
N PRO A 494 -18.29 -6.87 19.15
CA PRO A 494 -17.18 -7.73 19.52
C PRO A 494 -17.69 -8.86 20.41
N GLU A 495 -17.29 -10.10 20.14
CA GLU A 495 -17.61 -11.22 21.02
C GLU A 495 -17.11 -10.90 22.43
N VAL A 496 -18.03 -10.88 23.39
CA VAL A 496 -17.69 -10.78 24.79
C VAL A 496 -17.12 -12.14 25.19
N THR A 497 -15.81 -12.29 25.14
CA THR A 497 -15.12 -13.43 25.76
C THR A 497 -15.31 -13.29 27.28
N GLU A 498 -16.20 -14.12 27.86
CA GLU A 498 -16.36 -14.30 29.30
C GLU A 498 -15.08 -14.84 29.98
#